data_0b11d16abc138f42abc2f96bd3c64a1a
#
_entry.id   0b11d16abc138f42abc2f96bd3c64a1a
#
_cell.length_a   1.000
_cell.length_b   1.000
_cell.length_c   1.000
_cell.angle_alpha   90.00
_cell.angle_beta   90.00
_cell.angle_gamma   90.00
#
_symmetry.space_group_name_H-M   'P 1'
#
loop_
_entity.id
_entity.type
_entity.pdbx_description
1 polymer ?
#
loop_
_entity_poly.entity_id
_entity_poly.type
_entity_poly.pdbx_seq_one_letter_code
_entity_poly.pdbx_strand_id
1 'polypeptide(L)'
;KAIKAIKDEFDFILIDNAPALDFFTTNSIAASDYIITPVREDGFSRKGLKEILDVVNEIKDEHDLDHVKFLGTFMTQVNPRTTMVKERTLDYQKNIPDLLFHTYIRNDTKVAQMESKFVPMLEHSLESNALFDYCHLLMEMEILPDQVAQKLRCSIGEA
;
A
#
# COMPACT_ATOMS: atom_id res chain seq x y z
N LYS A 1 -22.54 4.64 1.56
CA LYS A 1 -23.27 5.92 1.82
C LYS A 1 -22.46 6.85 2.74
N ALA A 2 -21.82 6.32 3.81
CA ALA A 2 -21.05 7.15 4.76
C ALA A 2 -19.89 7.91 4.07
N ILE A 3 -19.05 7.22 3.30
CA ILE A 3 -17.89 7.82 2.61
C ILE A 3 -18.35 8.94 1.64
N LYS A 4 -19.46 8.73 0.91
CA LYS A 4 -19.99 9.77 0.00
C LYS A 4 -20.35 11.08 0.69
N ALA A 5 -20.64 11.05 2.00
CA ALA A 5 -21.01 12.24 2.74
C ALA A 5 -19.81 13.09 3.16
N ILE A 6 -18.62 12.51 3.20
CA ILE A 6 -17.39 13.17 3.70
C ILE A 6 -16.29 13.29 2.62
N LYS A 7 -16.47 12.69 1.44
CA LYS A 7 -15.40 12.60 0.44
C LYS A 7 -14.88 13.96 -0.04
N ASP A 8 -15.72 14.98 -0.01
CA ASP A 8 -15.35 16.33 -0.46
C ASP A 8 -14.60 17.14 0.63
N GLU A 9 -14.46 16.55 1.84
CA GLU A 9 -13.75 17.18 2.96
C GLU A 9 -12.27 16.74 3.04
N PHE A 10 -11.88 15.68 2.29
CA PHE A 10 -10.56 15.07 2.34
C PHE A 10 -9.99 14.85 0.95
N ASP A 11 -8.67 15.04 0.79
CA ASP A 11 -7.96 14.69 -0.43
C ASP A 11 -7.83 13.17 -0.59
N PHE A 12 -7.66 12.45 0.52
CA PHE A 12 -7.55 10.98 0.57
C PHE A 12 -8.33 10.41 1.75
N ILE A 13 -8.98 9.27 1.51
CA ILE A 13 -9.62 8.46 2.56
C ILE A 13 -9.00 7.05 2.49
N LEU A 14 -8.32 6.64 3.56
CA LEU A 14 -7.74 5.30 3.69
C LEU A 14 -8.71 4.41 4.44
N ILE A 15 -9.00 3.23 3.87
CA ILE A 15 -9.84 2.21 4.50
C ILE A 15 -8.94 1.03 4.85
N ASP A 16 -8.64 0.88 6.14
CA ASP A 16 -7.89 -0.27 6.65
C ASP A 16 -8.81 -1.46 6.83
N ASN A 17 -8.45 -2.61 6.26
CA ASN A 17 -9.23 -3.83 6.30
C ASN A 17 -8.49 -4.93 7.06
N ALA A 18 -9.23 -5.70 7.84
CA ALA A 18 -8.73 -6.96 8.38
C ALA A 18 -8.36 -7.93 7.23
N PRO A 19 -7.41 -8.86 7.45
CA PRO A 19 -7.00 -9.85 6.44
C PRO A 19 -8.06 -10.95 6.26
N ALA A 20 -9.30 -10.55 6.05
CA ALA A 20 -10.44 -11.45 5.85
C ALA A 20 -11.25 -10.94 4.66
N LEU A 21 -11.67 -11.87 3.80
CA LEU A 21 -12.57 -11.59 2.69
C LEU A 21 -14.01 -11.76 3.19
N ASP A 22 -14.51 -10.74 3.86
CA ASP A 22 -15.84 -10.72 4.46
C ASP A 22 -16.69 -9.56 3.90
N PHE A 23 -17.88 -9.41 4.46
CA PHE A 23 -18.81 -8.33 4.10
C PHE A 23 -18.19 -6.92 4.25
N PHE A 24 -17.32 -6.70 5.23
CA PHE A 24 -16.66 -5.39 5.42
C PHE A 24 -15.66 -5.12 4.32
N THR A 25 -14.86 -6.11 3.94
CA THR A 25 -13.90 -6.01 2.84
C THR A 25 -14.61 -5.77 1.52
N THR A 26 -15.71 -6.48 1.22
CA THR A 26 -16.53 -6.24 0.01
C THR A 26 -17.04 -4.80 -0.04
N ASN A 27 -17.59 -4.28 1.07
CA ASN A 27 -18.06 -2.90 1.13
C ASN A 27 -16.93 -1.88 1.01
N SER A 28 -15.75 -2.17 1.53
CA SER A 28 -14.56 -1.32 1.40
C SER A 28 -14.10 -1.24 -0.06
N ILE A 29 -14.02 -2.38 -0.74
CA ILE A 29 -13.71 -2.46 -2.17
C ILE A 29 -14.72 -1.64 -2.98
N ALA A 30 -16.02 -1.85 -2.75
CA ALA A 30 -17.09 -1.15 -3.45
C ALA A 30 -17.13 0.37 -3.19
N ALA A 31 -16.49 0.83 -2.12
CA ALA A 31 -16.43 2.24 -1.76
C ALA A 31 -15.12 2.93 -2.16
N SER A 32 -14.16 2.18 -2.68
CA SER A 32 -12.81 2.65 -3.01
C SER A 32 -12.67 2.99 -4.50
N ASP A 33 -11.74 3.88 -4.82
CA ASP A 33 -11.28 4.13 -6.19
C ASP A 33 -10.04 3.26 -6.49
N TYR A 34 -9.24 2.97 -5.46
CA TYR A 34 -7.99 2.23 -5.56
C TYR A 34 -7.87 1.16 -4.48
N ILE A 35 -7.23 0.05 -4.83
CA ILE A 35 -6.88 -1.03 -3.91
C ILE A 35 -5.37 -1.22 -3.96
N ILE A 36 -4.75 -1.34 -2.79
CA ILE A 36 -3.34 -1.68 -2.63
C ILE A 36 -3.20 -2.75 -1.55
N THR A 37 -2.29 -3.71 -1.76
CA THR A 37 -2.11 -4.82 -0.82
C THR A 37 -0.67 -4.86 -0.29
N PRO A 38 -0.44 -4.63 1.00
CA PRO A 38 0.85 -4.87 1.61
C PRO A 38 1.11 -6.38 1.77
N VAL A 39 2.34 -6.82 1.52
CA VAL A 39 2.76 -8.21 1.72
C VAL A 39 4.04 -8.24 2.55
N ARG A 40 4.10 -9.16 3.49
CA ARG A 40 5.32 -9.35 4.28
C ARG A 40 6.32 -10.22 3.51
N GLU A 41 7.61 -10.02 3.82
CA GLU A 41 8.73 -10.81 3.27
C GLU A 41 8.51 -12.32 3.41
N ASP A 42 7.91 -12.77 4.52
CA ASP A 42 7.68 -14.18 4.88
C ASP A 42 6.27 -14.69 4.58
N GLY A 43 5.33 -13.81 4.26
CA GLY A 43 3.91 -14.09 4.42
C GLY A 43 3.11 -14.41 3.15
N PHE A 44 3.63 -14.16 1.96
CA PHE A 44 2.80 -14.36 0.77
C PHE A 44 3.45 -15.30 -0.26
N SER A 45 2.72 -16.35 -0.61
CA SER A 45 2.97 -17.12 -1.81
C SER A 45 2.29 -16.45 -3.01
N ARG A 46 2.79 -16.70 -4.23
CA ARG A 46 2.12 -16.33 -5.48
C ARG A 46 0.65 -16.72 -5.51
N LYS A 47 0.34 -17.87 -4.89
CA LYS A 47 -1.02 -18.38 -4.78
C LYS A 47 -1.93 -17.43 -3.98
N GLY A 48 -1.47 -16.93 -2.84
CA GLY A 48 -2.25 -16.01 -2.00
C GLY A 48 -2.54 -14.66 -2.70
N LEU A 49 -1.57 -14.09 -3.43
CA LEU A 49 -1.84 -12.87 -4.19
C LEU A 49 -2.84 -13.11 -5.32
N LYS A 50 -2.71 -14.25 -6.04
CA LYS A 50 -3.67 -14.62 -7.08
C LYS A 50 -5.08 -14.78 -6.50
N GLU A 51 -5.23 -15.43 -5.35
CA GLU A 51 -6.50 -15.59 -4.67
C GLU A 51 -7.14 -14.24 -4.33
N ILE A 52 -6.34 -13.26 -3.85
CA ILE A 52 -6.82 -11.89 -3.59
C ILE A 52 -7.29 -11.23 -4.90
N LEU A 53 -6.52 -11.31 -5.97
CA LEU A 53 -6.88 -10.72 -7.26
C LEU A 53 -8.14 -11.34 -7.83
N ASP A 54 -8.27 -12.66 -7.75
CA ASP A 54 -9.45 -13.39 -8.21
C ASP A 54 -10.70 -12.91 -7.45
N VAL A 55 -10.63 -12.77 -6.12
CA VAL A 55 -11.74 -12.27 -5.29
C VAL A 55 -12.05 -10.79 -5.57
N VAL A 56 -11.03 -9.96 -5.73
CA VAL A 56 -11.25 -8.53 -6.08
C VAL A 56 -11.97 -8.42 -7.42
N ASN A 57 -11.57 -9.22 -8.40
CA ASN A 57 -12.22 -9.22 -9.72
C ASN A 57 -13.66 -9.75 -9.63
N GLU A 58 -13.90 -10.83 -8.88
CA GLU A 58 -15.25 -11.36 -8.64
C GLU A 58 -16.17 -10.30 -8.03
N ILE A 59 -15.73 -9.60 -6.98
CA ILE A 59 -16.49 -8.52 -6.35
C ILE A 59 -16.76 -7.37 -7.35
N LYS A 60 -15.77 -7.03 -8.17
CA LYS A 60 -15.92 -5.97 -9.17
C LYS A 60 -16.96 -6.36 -10.22
N ASP A 61 -16.93 -7.59 -10.70
CA ASP A 61 -17.85 -8.10 -11.72
C ASP A 61 -19.28 -8.24 -11.15
N GLU A 62 -19.44 -8.74 -9.92
CA GLU A 62 -20.75 -8.88 -9.26
C GLU A 62 -21.47 -7.56 -8.99
N HIS A 63 -20.70 -6.47 -8.82
CA HIS A 63 -21.24 -5.17 -8.39
C HIS A 63 -21.03 -4.05 -9.42
N ASP A 64 -20.62 -4.37 -10.66
CA ASP A 64 -20.36 -3.40 -11.74
C ASP A 64 -19.38 -2.27 -11.30
N LEU A 65 -18.25 -2.66 -10.67
CA LEU A 65 -17.28 -1.73 -10.09
C LEU A 65 -16.09 -1.45 -11.03
N ASP A 66 -16.34 -1.10 -12.28
CA ASP A 66 -15.31 -0.83 -13.30
C ASP A 66 -14.36 0.33 -12.92
N HIS A 67 -14.82 1.23 -12.06
CA HIS A 67 -14.03 2.37 -11.60
C HIS A 67 -12.93 1.97 -10.60
N VAL A 68 -13.07 0.84 -9.91
CA VAL A 68 -12.11 0.37 -8.89
C VAL A 68 -10.87 -0.21 -9.56
N LYS A 69 -9.69 0.32 -9.23
CA LYS A 69 -8.41 -0.11 -9.78
C LYS A 69 -7.56 -0.81 -8.71
N PHE A 70 -7.06 -2.00 -9.03
CA PHE A 70 -6.00 -2.61 -8.24
C PHE A 70 -4.66 -1.98 -8.66
N LEU A 71 -4.05 -1.17 -7.78
CA LEU A 71 -2.79 -0.49 -8.07
C LEU A 71 -1.59 -1.43 -8.03
N GLY A 72 -1.62 -2.38 -7.11
CA GLY A 72 -0.52 -3.33 -6.96
C GLY A 72 -0.30 -3.78 -5.52
N THR A 73 0.82 -4.44 -5.33
CA THR A 73 1.30 -4.92 -4.04
C THR A 73 2.70 -4.38 -3.76
N PHE A 74 3.02 -4.16 -2.48
CA PHE A 74 4.36 -3.77 -2.04
C PHE A 74 4.81 -4.63 -0.87
N MET A 75 6.12 -4.88 -0.78
CA MET A 75 6.67 -5.60 0.36
C MET A 75 6.82 -4.68 1.56
N THR A 76 6.47 -5.17 2.74
CA THR A 76 6.61 -4.44 4.02
C THR A 76 7.39 -5.26 5.04
N GLN A 77 7.91 -4.57 6.08
CA GLN A 77 8.75 -5.13 7.14
C GLN A 77 10.01 -5.84 6.59
N VAL A 78 10.53 -5.33 5.49
CA VAL A 78 11.65 -5.93 4.77
C VAL A 78 12.96 -5.70 5.52
N ASN A 79 13.74 -6.78 5.68
CA ASN A 79 15.13 -6.66 6.08
C ASN A 79 16.05 -6.76 4.84
N PRO A 80 16.58 -5.64 4.31
CA PRO A 80 17.35 -5.64 3.06
C PRO A 80 18.66 -6.42 3.11
N ARG A 81 19.07 -6.88 4.30
CA ARG A 81 20.30 -7.67 4.49
C ARG A 81 20.09 -9.16 4.25
N THR A 82 18.84 -9.61 4.13
CA THR A 82 18.52 -11.03 3.91
C THR A 82 18.55 -11.40 2.43
N THR A 83 19.02 -12.60 2.11
CA THR A 83 18.97 -13.14 0.75
C THR A 83 17.53 -13.41 0.30
N MET A 84 16.65 -13.69 1.24
CA MET A 84 15.24 -13.98 1.01
C MET A 84 14.53 -12.84 0.28
N VAL A 85 14.82 -11.57 0.61
CA VAL A 85 14.25 -10.40 -0.07
C VAL A 85 14.59 -10.42 -1.56
N LYS A 86 15.86 -10.66 -1.90
CA LYS A 86 16.31 -10.70 -3.31
C LYS A 86 15.61 -11.81 -4.08
N GLU A 87 15.52 -13.00 -3.50
CA GLU A 87 14.86 -14.15 -4.13
C GLU A 87 13.37 -13.88 -4.33
N ARG A 88 12.69 -13.32 -3.33
CA ARG A 88 11.27 -12.97 -3.41
C ARG A 88 11.00 -11.88 -4.42
N THR A 89 11.79 -10.81 -4.41
CA THR A 89 11.67 -9.73 -5.41
C THR A 89 11.81 -10.27 -6.83
N LEU A 90 12.82 -11.13 -7.07
CA LEU A 90 13.01 -11.77 -8.38
C LEU A 90 11.85 -12.69 -8.77
N ASP A 91 11.28 -13.42 -7.81
CA ASP A 91 10.13 -14.30 -8.06
C ASP A 91 8.88 -13.49 -8.42
N TYR A 92 8.61 -12.41 -7.70
CA TYR A 92 7.49 -11.51 -8.00
C TYR A 92 7.68 -10.78 -9.33
N GLN A 93 8.85 -10.23 -9.60
CA GLN A 93 9.15 -9.55 -10.86
C GLN A 93 8.99 -10.46 -12.09
N LYS A 94 9.26 -11.75 -11.95
CA LYS A 94 9.05 -12.72 -13.04
C LYS A 94 7.59 -13.07 -13.28
N ASN A 95 6.78 -13.08 -12.23
CA ASN A 95 5.44 -13.67 -12.28
C ASN A 95 4.31 -12.65 -12.25
N ILE A 96 4.56 -11.47 -11.69
CA ILE A 96 3.60 -10.36 -11.54
C ILE A 96 4.30 -9.00 -11.74
N PRO A 97 5.06 -8.79 -12.82
CA PRO A 97 5.90 -7.60 -13.00
C PRO A 97 5.11 -6.30 -12.89
N ASP A 98 3.88 -6.28 -13.41
CA ASP A 98 3.03 -5.08 -13.46
C ASP A 98 2.25 -4.82 -12.16
N LEU A 99 2.36 -5.72 -11.16
CA LEU A 99 1.60 -5.63 -9.91
C LEU A 99 2.47 -5.46 -8.67
N LEU A 100 3.79 -5.56 -8.79
CA LEU A 100 4.72 -5.35 -7.69
C LEU A 100 5.36 -3.98 -7.80
N PHE A 101 5.15 -3.14 -6.80
CA PHE A 101 5.91 -1.89 -6.67
C PHE A 101 7.40 -2.18 -6.44
N HIS A 102 8.26 -1.33 -7.01
CA HIS A 102 9.71 -1.43 -6.82
C HIS A 102 10.10 -1.03 -5.39
N THR A 103 9.37 -0.07 -4.85
CA THR A 103 9.54 0.39 -3.48
C THR A 103 9.02 -0.64 -2.48
N TYR A 104 9.83 -0.95 -1.48
CA TYR A 104 9.46 -1.77 -0.33
C TYR A 104 9.67 -0.99 0.96
N ILE A 105 8.90 -1.31 2.00
CA ILE A 105 8.99 -0.66 3.31
C ILE A 105 9.91 -1.47 4.20
N ARG A 106 11.04 -0.87 4.58
CA ARG A 106 12.03 -1.49 5.47
C ARG A 106 11.47 -1.69 6.87
N ASN A 107 11.92 -2.75 7.51
CA ASN A 107 11.72 -2.90 8.96
C ASN A 107 12.46 -1.77 9.69
N ASP A 108 11.70 -0.97 10.46
CA ASP A 108 12.24 0.17 11.22
C ASP A 108 11.68 0.15 12.64
N THR A 109 12.59 0.12 13.62
CA THR A 109 12.23 0.15 15.05
C THR A 109 11.49 1.42 15.47
N LYS A 110 11.64 2.51 14.71
CA LYS A 110 10.93 3.77 14.95
C LYS A 110 9.41 3.61 14.74
N VAL A 111 8.97 2.68 13.89
CA VAL A 111 7.55 2.34 13.73
C VAL A 111 6.96 1.80 15.04
N ALA A 112 7.60 0.81 15.64
CA ALA A 112 7.17 0.27 16.94
C ALA A 112 7.22 1.31 18.07
N GLN A 113 8.20 2.22 18.04
CA GLN A 113 8.28 3.31 19.01
C GLN A 113 7.14 4.32 18.85
N MET A 114 6.79 4.67 17.61
CA MET A 114 5.66 5.52 17.27
C MET A 114 4.34 4.91 17.79
N GLU A 115 4.10 3.64 17.49
CA GLU A 115 2.92 2.91 17.96
C GLU A 115 2.81 2.94 19.48
N SER A 116 3.90 2.68 20.20
CA SER A 116 3.93 2.69 21.67
C SER A 116 3.64 4.07 22.27
N LYS A 117 3.92 5.15 21.55
CA LYS A 117 3.69 6.54 21.98
C LYS A 117 2.38 7.13 21.47
N PHE A 118 1.67 6.44 20.60
CA PHE A 118 0.45 6.93 19.95
C PHE A 118 0.65 8.28 19.23
N VAL A 119 1.78 8.45 18.54
CA VAL A 119 2.10 9.67 17.78
C VAL A 119 2.34 9.31 16.31
N PRO A 120 1.97 10.21 15.37
CA PRO A 120 2.27 10.00 13.93
C PRO A 120 3.78 9.93 13.68
N MET A 121 4.18 9.17 12.65
CA MET A 121 5.60 9.03 12.27
C MET A 121 6.24 10.38 11.95
N LEU A 122 5.52 11.29 11.29
CA LEU A 122 5.98 12.63 10.94
C LEU A 122 6.32 13.48 12.18
N GLU A 123 5.65 13.23 13.30
CA GLU A 123 5.94 13.92 14.58
C GLU A 123 7.03 13.20 15.40
N HIS A 124 7.12 11.87 15.23
CA HIS A 124 8.04 11.06 16.02
C HIS A 124 9.47 11.10 15.47
N SER A 125 9.66 10.91 14.17
CA SER A 125 11.00 10.86 13.57
C SER A 125 10.97 11.06 12.05
N LEU A 126 11.40 12.24 11.61
CA LEU A 126 11.60 12.52 10.18
C LEU A 126 12.77 11.71 9.56
N GLU A 127 13.65 11.16 10.38
CA GLU A 127 14.79 10.32 9.94
C GLU A 127 14.43 8.82 9.86
N SER A 128 13.15 8.47 9.90
CA SER A 128 12.71 7.09 9.77
C SER A 128 12.91 6.58 8.35
N ASN A 129 13.58 5.43 8.22
CA ASN A 129 13.67 4.76 6.93
C ASN A 129 12.30 4.34 6.38
N ALA A 130 11.41 3.88 7.25
CA ALA A 130 10.06 3.50 6.85
C ALA A 130 9.26 4.71 6.34
N LEU A 131 9.39 5.89 6.98
CA LEU A 131 8.74 7.12 6.50
C LEU A 131 9.23 7.48 5.10
N PHE A 132 10.54 7.42 4.87
CA PHE A 132 11.16 7.70 3.59
C PHE A 132 10.67 6.72 2.50
N ASP A 133 10.63 5.44 2.83
CA ASP A 133 10.13 4.39 1.92
C ASP A 133 8.65 4.60 1.57
N TYR A 134 7.80 5.00 2.53
CA TYR A 134 6.40 5.34 2.25
C TYR A 134 6.26 6.55 1.34
N CYS A 135 7.14 7.57 1.47
CA CYS A 135 7.13 8.71 0.56
C CYS A 135 7.46 8.27 -0.88
N HIS A 136 8.45 7.39 -1.07
CA HIS A 136 8.78 6.84 -2.39
C HIS A 136 7.65 5.98 -2.95
N LEU A 137 7.02 5.14 -2.12
CA LEU A 137 5.88 4.33 -2.53
C LEU A 137 4.71 5.19 -3.01
N LEU A 138 4.39 6.27 -2.30
CA LEU A 138 3.33 7.21 -2.69
C LEU A 138 3.63 7.87 -4.05
N MET A 139 4.89 8.18 -4.34
CA MET A 139 5.27 8.73 -5.64
C MET A 139 5.18 7.68 -6.76
N GLU A 140 5.60 6.44 -6.48
CA GLU A 140 5.52 5.33 -7.44
C GLU A 140 4.07 4.95 -7.79
N MET A 141 3.12 5.16 -6.88
CA MET A 141 1.69 4.92 -7.11
C MET A 141 1.07 5.86 -8.15
N GLU A 142 1.67 7.03 -8.41
CA GLU A 142 1.19 8.04 -9.36
C GLU A 142 -0.26 8.52 -9.12
N ILE A 143 -0.74 8.45 -7.88
CA ILE A 143 -2.10 8.87 -7.49
C ILE A 143 -2.13 10.25 -6.83
N LEU A 144 -0.96 10.83 -6.55
CA LEU A 144 -0.87 12.15 -5.90
C LEU A 144 -1.14 13.27 -6.90
N PRO A 145 -1.88 14.33 -6.49
CA PRO A 145 -1.94 15.57 -7.25
C PRO A 145 -0.54 16.14 -7.47
N ASP A 146 -0.26 16.71 -8.66
CA ASP A 146 1.06 17.20 -9.05
C ASP A 146 1.71 18.11 -8.01
N GLN A 147 0.94 19.01 -7.42
CA GLN A 147 1.44 19.93 -6.38
C GLN A 147 1.89 19.21 -5.11
N VAL A 148 1.21 18.13 -4.73
CA VAL A 148 1.55 17.30 -3.57
C VAL A 148 2.78 16.48 -3.89
N ALA A 149 2.82 15.84 -5.05
CA ALA A 149 3.96 15.05 -5.53
C ALA A 149 5.24 15.92 -5.59
N GLN A 150 5.15 17.15 -6.11
CA GLN A 150 6.28 18.07 -6.15
C GLN A 150 6.80 18.46 -4.76
N LYS A 151 5.90 18.77 -3.83
CA LYS A 151 6.29 19.07 -2.44
C LYS A 151 6.96 17.87 -1.78
N LEU A 152 6.46 16.68 -2.02
CA LEU A 152 7.01 15.44 -1.47
C LEU A 152 8.43 15.19 -2.00
N ARG A 153 8.66 15.32 -3.32
CA ARG A 153 9.99 15.22 -3.94
C ARG A 153 11.00 16.17 -3.31
N CYS A 154 10.63 17.44 -3.16
CA CYS A 154 11.49 18.43 -2.49
C CYS A 154 11.82 18.02 -1.05
N SER A 155 10.88 17.43 -0.34
CA SER A 155 11.06 17.02 1.07
C SER A 155 12.01 15.83 1.24
N ILE A 156 12.10 14.94 0.23
CA ILE A 156 12.97 13.76 0.27
C ILE A 156 14.29 13.95 -0.51
N GLY A 157 14.55 15.17 -1.04
CA GLY A 157 15.79 15.50 -1.71
C GLY A 157 15.89 15.05 -3.17
N GLU A 158 14.78 14.70 -3.81
CA GLU A 158 14.65 14.42 -5.23
C GLU A 158 14.16 15.68 -5.98
N ALA A 159 15.00 16.70 -6.08
CA ALA A 159 14.67 17.93 -6.80
C ALA A 159 15.33 17.95 -8.18
#